data_fe0d50c51e0728ad35f0c8fb1228e520
#
_entry.id   fe0d50c51e0728ad35f0c8fb1228e520
#
_cell.length_a   1.000
_cell.length_b   1.000
_cell.length_c   1.000
_cell.angle_alpha   90.00
_cell.angle_beta   90.00
_cell.angle_gamma   90.00
#
_symmetry.space_group_name_H-M   'P 1'
#
loop_
_entity.id
_entity.type
_entity.pdbx_description
1 polymer ?
#
loop_
_entity_poly.entity_id
_entity_poly.type
_entity_poly.pdbx_seq_one_letter_code
_entity_poly.pdbx_strand_id
1 'polypeptide(L)'
;MISITNREVKEQKPRPARQGFTLIELLIVVVIIGILAAIAIPKFQNTKGKANAAALKTDLRNLSTAEEAYFFENSGYTTTIGNLSFRSSPGVILTVVDATSSGWSASATHPASFPLTCALFTGSVSPLAPATVEGLIGCQ
;
A
#
# COMPACT_ATOMS: atom_id res chain seq x y z
N MET A 1 51.83 59.49 -42.23
CA MET A 1 51.02 58.29 -42.65
C MET A 1 50.23 57.78 -41.43
N ILE A 2 48.96 58.14 -41.34
CA ILE A 2 48.12 57.80 -40.24
C ILE A 2 47.28 56.55 -40.66
N SER A 3 47.56 55.41 -40.06
CA SER A 3 46.82 54.16 -40.30
C SER A 3 45.49 54.11 -39.44
N ILE A 4 44.38 54.25 -40.11
CA ILE A 4 43.06 54.17 -39.44
C ILE A 4 42.63 52.69 -39.37
N THR A 5 42.77 52.12 -38.21
CA THR A 5 42.28 50.77 -37.94
C THR A 5 40.74 50.79 -37.87
N ASN A 6 40.08 50.17 -38.87
CA ASN A 6 38.62 49.92 -38.88
C ASN A 6 38.27 48.92 -37.78
N ARG A 7 37.65 49.38 -36.72
CA ARG A 7 37.02 48.49 -35.73
C ARG A 7 35.66 48.07 -36.29
N GLU A 8 35.55 46.82 -36.71
CA GLU A 8 34.30 46.22 -37.03
C GLU A 8 33.40 46.18 -35.76
N VAL A 9 32.33 46.93 -35.78
CA VAL A 9 31.27 46.86 -34.74
C VAL A 9 30.48 45.59 -35.02
N LYS A 10 30.71 44.54 -34.22
CA LYS A 10 29.89 43.34 -34.26
C LYS A 10 28.46 43.70 -33.84
N GLU A 11 27.56 43.65 -34.80
CA GLU A 11 26.14 43.81 -34.61
C GLU A 11 25.63 42.67 -33.71
N GLN A 12 25.30 42.99 -32.44
CA GLN A 12 24.74 42.04 -31.50
C GLN A 12 23.27 41.76 -31.88
N LYS A 13 23.04 40.56 -32.43
CA LYS A 13 21.71 40.06 -32.73
C LYS A 13 20.82 40.13 -31.46
N PRO A 14 19.63 40.77 -31.51
CA PRO A 14 18.78 40.92 -30.35
C PRO A 14 18.36 39.53 -29.88
N ARG A 15 18.57 39.23 -28.60
CA ARG A 15 18.12 38.00 -27.96
C ARG A 15 16.57 38.01 -27.90
N PRO A 16 15.91 36.94 -28.32
CA PRO A 16 14.45 36.87 -28.23
C PRO A 16 14.02 37.12 -26.78
N ALA A 17 13.12 38.05 -26.60
CA ALA A 17 12.52 38.33 -25.27
C ALA A 17 11.89 37.04 -24.72
N ARG A 18 12.36 36.59 -23.58
CA ARG A 18 11.71 35.48 -22.87
C ARG A 18 10.36 35.98 -22.37
N GLN A 19 9.30 35.46 -22.94
CA GLN A 19 7.97 35.75 -22.47
C GLN A 19 7.83 35.15 -21.06
N GLY A 20 7.61 35.98 -20.07
CA GLY A 20 7.35 35.59 -18.69
C GLY A 20 5.87 35.21 -18.52
N PHE A 21 5.61 34.29 -17.61
CA PHE A 21 4.24 33.95 -17.18
C PHE A 21 3.58 35.13 -16.44
N THR A 22 2.31 35.35 -16.69
CA THR A 22 1.54 36.33 -15.93
C THR A 22 1.16 35.75 -14.56
N LEU A 23 0.99 36.61 -13.57
CA LEU A 23 0.61 36.21 -12.21
C LEU A 23 -0.79 35.54 -12.21
N ILE A 24 -1.68 35.98 -13.09
CA ILE A 24 -3.02 35.41 -13.22
C ILE A 24 -2.99 33.98 -13.82
N GLU A 25 -2.13 33.73 -14.80
CA GLU A 25 -1.96 32.38 -15.37
C GLU A 25 -1.50 31.37 -14.30
N LEU A 26 -0.60 31.80 -13.42
CA LEU A 26 -0.17 30.93 -12.32
C LEU A 26 -1.30 30.75 -11.28
N LEU A 27 -2.04 31.81 -10.99
CA LEU A 27 -3.14 31.80 -10.00
C LEU A 27 -4.25 30.83 -10.40
N ILE A 28 -4.73 30.89 -11.65
CA ILE A 28 -5.80 30.00 -12.11
C ILE A 28 -5.38 28.53 -12.08
N VAL A 29 -4.14 28.23 -12.40
CA VAL A 29 -3.60 26.85 -12.37
C VAL A 29 -3.61 26.29 -10.96
N VAL A 30 -3.11 27.04 -9.97
CA VAL A 30 -3.08 26.54 -8.58
C VAL A 30 -4.49 26.40 -7.99
N VAL A 31 -5.43 27.25 -8.38
CA VAL A 31 -6.83 27.14 -7.96
C VAL A 31 -7.45 25.85 -8.52
N ILE A 32 -7.26 25.58 -9.82
CA ILE A 32 -7.79 24.35 -10.45
C ILE A 32 -7.18 23.12 -9.81
N ILE A 33 -5.85 23.09 -9.60
CA ILE A 33 -5.18 21.98 -8.92
C ILE A 33 -5.73 21.79 -7.51
N GLY A 34 -5.96 22.87 -6.77
CA GLY A 34 -6.52 22.83 -5.42
C GLY A 34 -7.91 22.19 -5.38
N ILE A 35 -8.79 22.56 -6.30
CA ILE A 35 -10.15 21.97 -6.41
C ILE A 35 -10.07 20.47 -6.75
N LEU A 36 -9.24 20.10 -7.72
CA LEU A 36 -9.08 18.71 -8.13
C LEU A 36 -8.48 17.87 -7.00
N ALA A 37 -7.48 18.38 -6.29
CA ALA A 37 -6.86 17.71 -5.16
C ALA A 37 -7.84 17.48 -4.01
N ALA A 38 -8.73 18.43 -3.71
CA ALA A 38 -9.73 18.30 -2.66
C ALA A 38 -10.69 17.12 -2.87
N ILE A 39 -10.97 16.75 -4.12
CA ILE A 39 -11.82 15.61 -4.47
C ILE A 39 -10.99 14.31 -4.59
N ALA A 40 -9.79 14.40 -5.16
CA ALA A 40 -8.98 13.23 -5.49
C ALA A 40 -8.37 12.56 -4.24
N ILE A 41 -7.91 13.34 -3.26
CA ILE A 41 -7.22 12.82 -2.08
C ILE A 41 -8.10 11.88 -1.25
N PRO A 42 -9.34 12.25 -0.81
CA PRO A 42 -10.17 11.34 -0.02
C PRO A 42 -10.57 10.09 -0.79
N LYS A 43 -10.82 10.21 -2.10
CA LYS A 43 -11.16 9.06 -2.95
C LYS A 43 -10.00 8.08 -3.07
N PHE A 44 -8.78 8.59 -3.21
CA PHE A 44 -7.58 7.76 -3.28
C PHE A 44 -7.32 7.01 -1.96
N GLN A 45 -7.51 7.65 -0.82
CA GLN A 45 -7.36 7.02 0.50
C GLN A 45 -8.34 5.87 0.70
N ASN A 46 -9.62 6.05 0.33
CA ASN A 46 -10.62 4.99 0.39
C ASN A 46 -10.27 3.79 -0.50
N THR A 47 -9.75 4.03 -1.69
CA THR A 47 -9.31 2.97 -2.61
C THR A 47 -8.12 2.20 -2.05
N LYS A 48 -7.15 2.90 -1.46
CA LYS A 48 -5.99 2.30 -0.81
C LYS A 48 -6.39 1.42 0.38
N GLY A 49 -7.34 1.89 1.21
CA GLY A 49 -7.89 1.11 2.32
C GLY A 49 -8.54 -0.21 1.85
N LYS A 50 -9.33 -0.17 0.77
CA LYS A 50 -9.94 -1.37 0.17
C LYS A 50 -8.89 -2.34 -0.39
N ALA A 51 -7.84 -1.83 -1.02
CA ALA A 51 -6.74 -2.65 -1.54
C ALA A 51 -6.00 -3.36 -0.40
N ASN A 52 -5.71 -2.66 0.69
CA ASN A 52 -5.07 -3.26 1.86
C ASN A 52 -5.97 -4.31 2.52
N ALA A 53 -7.29 -4.06 2.61
CA ALA A 53 -8.24 -5.06 3.11
C ALA A 53 -8.25 -6.33 2.25
N ALA A 54 -8.15 -6.20 0.94
CA ALA A 54 -8.04 -7.34 0.04
C ALA A 54 -6.72 -8.11 0.26
N ALA A 55 -5.61 -7.41 0.49
CA ALA A 55 -4.33 -8.03 0.82
C ALA A 55 -4.40 -8.83 2.13
N LEU A 56 -5.00 -8.29 3.21
CA LEU A 56 -5.21 -9.00 4.47
C LEU A 56 -5.97 -10.32 4.27
N LYS A 57 -7.07 -10.28 3.51
CA LYS A 57 -7.88 -11.47 3.21
C LYS A 57 -7.12 -12.50 2.37
N THR A 58 -6.36 -12.04 1.39
CA THR A 58 -5.55 -12.92 0.54
C THR A 58 -4.45 -13.60 1.35
N ASP A 59 -3.78 -12.86 2.21
CA ASP A 59 -2.69 -13.39 3.02
C ASP A 59 -3.21 -14.39 4.08
N LEU A 60 -4.39 -14.16 4.68
CA LEU A 60 -5.01 -15.15 5.57
C LEU A 60 -5.39 -16.44 4.83
N ARG A 61 -5.83 -16.36 3.57
CA ARG A 61 -6.10 -17.56 2.75
C ARG A 61 -4.82 -18.31 2.39
N ASN A 62 -3.77 -17.57 2.02
CA ASN A 62 -2.47 -18.15 1.71
C ASN A 62 -1.84 -18.79 2.96
N LEU A 63 -1.98 -18.15 4.11
CA LEU A 63 -1.59 -18.71 5.40
C LEU A 63 -2.34 -20.02 5.70
N SER A 64 -3.66 -20.05 5.46
CA SER A 64 -4.46 -21.27 5.62
C SER A 64 -3.91 -22.41 4.77
N THR A 65 -3.57 -22.14 3.51
CA THR A 65 -2.98 -23.15 2.63
C THR A 65 -1.61 -23.62 3.14
N ALA A 66 -0.80 -22.73 3.66
CA ALA A 66 0.52 -23.05 4.20
C ALA A 66 0.44 -23.86 5.52
N GLU A 67 -0.54 -23.54 6.38
CA GLU A 67 -0.82 -24.30 7.61
C GLU A 67 -1.32 -25.71 7.30
N GLU A 68 -2.18 -25.89 6.30
CA GLU A 68 -2.61 -27.23 5.87
C GLU A 68 -1.44 -28.05 5.29
N ALA A 69 -0.56 -27.44 4.52
CA ALA A 69 0.63 -28.10 4.03
C ALA A 69 1.57 -28.53 5.19
N TYR A 70 1.77 -27.66 6.17
CA TYR A 70 2.57 -27.95 7.35
C TYR A 70 1.94 -29.07 8.20
N PHE A 71 0.62 -29.03 8.36
CA PHE A 71 -0.12 -30.09 9.09
C PHE A 71 0.07 -31.46 8.44
N PHE A 72 0.05 -31.53 7.11
CA PHE A 72 0.25 -32.78 6.38
C PHE A 72 1.61 -33.44 6.70
N GLU A 73 2.65 -32.62 6.88
CA GLU A 73 4.01 -33.10 7.16
C GLU A 73 4.25 -33.35 8.66
N ASN A 74 3.62 -32.57 9.54
CA ASN A 74 3.95 -32.51 10.97
C ASN A 74 2.83 -33.00 11.89
N SER A 75 1.64 -33.33 11.37
CA SER A 75 0.45 -33.74 12.13
C SER A 75 0.00 -32.71 13.19
N GLY A 76 0.27 -31.44 12.94
CA GLY A 76 -0.12 -30.31 13.79
C GLY A 76 0.15 -28.99 13.10
N TYR A 77 -0.54 -27.94 13.53
CA TYR A 77 -0.35 -26.57 13.05
C TYR A 77 0.74 -25.85 13.85
N THR A 78 1.24 -24.71 13.36
CA THR A 78 2.33 -23.98 14.01
C THR A 78 2.02 -22.51 14.22
N THR A 79 2.44 -21.95 15.36
CA THR A 79 2.39 -20.51 15.61
C THR A 79 3.57 -19.76 14.97
N THR A 80 4.59 -20.50 14.48
CA THR A 80 5.80 -19.93 13.92
C THR A 80 5.70 -19.80 12.41
N ILE A 81 5.37 -18.60 11.93
CA ILE A 81 5.24 -18.32 10.48
C ILE A 81 6.51 -18.68 9.70
N GLY A 82 7.69 -18.58 10.33
CA GLY A 82 8.96 -18.95 9.70
C GLY A 82 9.09 -20.44 9.34
N ASN A 83 8.26 -21.32 9.92
CA ASN A 83 8.20 -22.74 9.57
C ASN A 83 7.32 -23.01 8.35
N LEU A 84 6.53 -22.02 7.95
CA LEU A 84 5.62 -22.13 6.82
C LEU A 84 6.30 -21.64 5.54
N SER A 85 6.07 -22.33 4.43
CA SER A 85 6.48 -21.90 3.09
C SER A 85 5.58 -20.75 2.61
N PHE A 86 5.59 -19.65 3.36
CA PHE A 86 4.67 -18.52 3.17
C PHE A 86 5.40 -17.19 3.33
N ARG A 87 4.98 -16.19 2.56
CA ARG A 87 5.40 -14.80 2.70
C ARG A 87 4.21 -13.86 2.62
N SER A 88 4.05 -12.99 3.61
CA SER A 88 3.01 -11.97 3.63
C SER A 88 3.25 -10.89 2.58
N SER A 89 2.17 -10.25 2.15
CA SER A 89 2.21 -9.06 1.29
C SER A 89 2.92 -7.89 1.99
N PRO A 90 3.55 -6.97 1.23
CA PRO A 90 4.23 -5.83 1.82
C PRO A 90 3.32 -5.01 2.73
N GLY A 91 3.76 -4.80 3.97
CA GLY A 91 3.02 -4.06 4.99
C GLY A 91 1.97 -4.85 5.76
N VAL A 92 1.65 -6.08 5.36
CA VAL A 92 0.75 -6.95 6.11
C VAL A 92 1.50 -7.58 7.29
N ILE A 93 0.95 -7.44 8.47
CA ILE A 93 1.41 -8.07 9.71
C ILE A 93 0.45 -9.22 10.02
N LEU A 94 0.97 -10.45 9.95
CA LEU A 94 0.25 -11.66 10.31
C LEU A 94 0.74 -12.17 11.66
N THR A 95 -0.22 -12.62 12.48
CA THR A 95 0.07 -13.26 13.76
C THR A 95 -0.79 -14.52 13.88
N VAL A 96 -0.16 -15.67 13.98
CA VAL A 96 -0.84 -16.91 14.37
C VAL A 96 -0.98 -16.87 15.89
N VAL A 97 -2.22 -16.83 16.37
CA VAL A 97 -2.54 -16.63 17.78
C VAL A 97 -2.57 -17.95 18.53
N ASP A 98 -3.13 -18.96 17.90
CA ASP A 98 -3.24 -20.31 18.46
C ASP A 98 -2.99 -21.35 17.37
N ALA A 99 -2.34 -22.45 17.73
CA ALA A 99 -2.09 -23.58 16.83
C ALA A 99 -1.94 -24.86 17.64
N THR A 100 -2.76 -25.86 17.29
CA THR A 100 -2.86 -27.16 17.95
C THR A 100 -2.75 -28.28 16.92
N SER A 101 -2.95 -29.53 17.35
CA SER A 101 -3.10 -30.65 16.42
C SER A 101 -4.48 -30.73 15.77
N SER A 102 -5.43 -29.87 16.15
CA SER A 102 -6.82 -29.96 15.70
C SER A 102 -7.39 -28.63 15.18
N GLY A 103 -6.59 -27.55 15.18
CA GLY A 103 -7.02 -26.25 14.69
C GLY A 103 -5.99 -25.15 14.92
N TRP A 104 -6.22 -24.01 14.30
CA TRP A 104 -5.39 -22.81 14.43
C TRP A 104 -6.21 -21.55 14.23
N SER A 105 -5.69 -20.43 14.71
CA SER A 105 -6.27 -19.11 14.50
C SER A 105 -5.21 -18.06 14.20
N ALA A 106 -5.52 -17.11 13.34
CA ALA A 106 -4.61 -16.01 12.99
C ALA A 106 -5.35 -14.71 12.75
N SER A 107 -4.63 -13.61 12.97
CA SER A 107 -5.06 -12.27 12.64
C SER A 107 -4.11 -11.60 11.66
N ALA A 108 -4.64 -10.66 10.88
CA ALA A 108 -3.91 -9.87 9.92
C ALA A 108 -4.25 -8.40 10.10
N THR A 109 -3.24 -7.54 10.11
CA THR A 109 -3.37 -6.08 10.19
C THR A 109 -2.46 -5.41 9.17
N HIS A 110 -2.77 -4.15 8.85
CA HIS A 110 -1.92 -3.33 7.98
C HIS A 110 -1.88 -1.91 8.55
N PRO A 111 -0.69 -1.33 8.85
CA PRO A 111 -0.58 -0.01 9.48
C PRO A 111 -1.27 1.11 8.72
N ALA A 112 -1.27 1.05 7.38
CA ALA A 112 -1.95 2.04 6.54
C ALA A 112 -3.46 1.81 6.38
N SER A 113 -4.03 0.82 7.05
CA SER A 113 -5.47 0.52 7.08
C SER A 113 -6.02 0.43 8.49
N PHE A 114 -5.28 0.93 9.47
CA PHE A 114 -5.77 1.01 10.84
C PHE A 114 -7.10 1.80 10.91
N PRO A 115 -8.12 1.32 11.64
CA PRO A 115 -8.08 0.21 12.61
C PRO A 115 -8.43 -1.18 12.03
N LEU A 116 -8.46 -1.39 10.71
CA LEU A 116 -8.91 -2.64 10.11
C LEU A 116 -8.07 -3.84 10.56
N THR A 117 -8.73 -4.80 11.16
CA THR A 117 -8.19 -6.11 11.52
C THR A 117 -9.02 -7.19 10.84
N CYS A 118 -8.36 -8.16 10.23
CA CYS A 118 -9.01 -9.38 9.74
C CYS A 118 -8.53 -10.58 10.55
N ALA A 119 -9.39 -11.56 10.76
CA ALA A 119 -9.05 -12.79 11.44
C ALA A 119 -9.66 -14.00 10.75
N LEU A 120 -9.09 -15.17 11.04
CA LEU A 120 -9.54 -16.48 10.59
C LEU A 120 -9.24 -17.49 11.69
N PHE A 121 -10.15 -18.45 11.89
CA PHE A 121 -9.90 -19.63 12.72
C PHE A 121 -10.49 -20.86 12.04
N THR A 122 -9.90 -22.01 12.34
CA THR A 122 -10.35 -23.31 11.83
C THR A 122 -10.07 -24.40 12.85
N GLY A 123 -10.93 -25.41 12.88
CA GLY A 123 -10.83 -26.54 13.80
C GLY A 123 -11.18 -26.23 15.26
N SER A 124 -10.67 -27.03 16.18
CA SER A 124 -11.04 -26.98 17.60
C SER A 124 -10.21 -25.93 18.38
N VAL A 125 -10.23 -24.68 17.92
CA VAL A 125 -9.66 -23.53 18.65
C VAL A 125 -10.75 -22.50 18.94
N SER A 126 -10.48 -21.60 19.89
CA SER A 126 -11.42 -20.52 20.21
C SER A 126 -11.58 -19.58 19.03
N PRO A 127 -12.84 -19.14 18.72
CA PRO A 127 -13.06 -18.11 17.71
C PRO A 127 -12.23 -16.87 17.97
N LEU A 128 -11.54 -16.35 16.94
CA LEU A 128 -10.71 -15.16 17.02
C LEU A 128 -11.45 -13.98 16.38
N ALA A 129 -11.86 -13.01 17.18
CA ALA A 129 -12.51 -11.80 16.65
C ALA A 129 -11.59 -11.06 15.65
N PRO A 130 -12.13 -10.50 14.56
CA PRO A 130 -13.55 -10.38 14.19
C PRO A 130 -14.15 -11.59 13.44
N ALA A 131 -13.44 -12.70 13.29
CA ALA A 131 -14.01 -13.91 12.70
C ALA A 131 -14.98 -14.58 13.70
N THR A 132 -16.21 -14.82 13.25
CA THR A 132 -17.26 -15.44 14.04
C THR A 132 -17.69 -16.81 13.54
N VAL A 133 -17.29 -17.14 12.32
CA VAL A 133 -17.64 -18.41 11.66
C VAL A 133 -16.36 -19.10 11.24
N GLU A 134 -16.24 -20.39 11.57
CA GLU A 134 -15.09 -21.21 11.22
C GLU A 134 -14.85 -21.24 9.71
N GLY A 135 -13.60 -21.10 9.31
CA GLY A 135 -13.18 -21.08 7.91
C GLY A 135 -13.54 -19.81 7.13
N LEU A 136 -14.26 -18.86 7.74
CA LEU A 136 -14.60 -17.58 7.13
C LEU A 136 -13.75 -16.44 7.71
N ILE A 137 -13.20 -15.62 6.82
CA ILE A 137 -12.44 -14.44 7.23
C ILE A 137 -13.41 -13.34 7.65
N GLY A 138 -13.35 -12.96 8.91
CA GLY A 138 -14.02 -11.79 9.45
C GLY A 138 -13.08 -10.58 9.45
N CYS A 139 -13.58 -9.40 9.11
CA CYS A 139 -12.83 -8.14 9.15
C CYS A 139 -13.66 -7.03 9.80
N GLN A 140 -13.03 -6.22 10.66
CA GLN A 140 -13.65 -5.09 11.34
C GLN A 140 -12.64 -3.96 11.49
#